data_e0e10de519665b44c4291de8e8dcd7a2
#
_entry.id   e0e10de519665b44c4291de8e8dcd7a2
#
_cell.length_a   1.000
_cell.length_b   1.000
_cell.length_c   1.000
_cell.angle_alpha   90.00
_cell.angle_beta   90.00
_cell.angle_gamma   90.00
#
_symmetry.space_group_name_H-M   'P 1'
#
loop_
_entity.id
_entity.type
_entity.pdbx_description
1 polymer ?
#
loop_
_entity_poly.entity_id
_entity_poly.type
_entity_poly.pdbx_seq_one_letter_code
_entity_poly.pdbx_strand_id
1 'polypeptide(L)'
;MVRAQPGESLRAALHAATPIAVGGRRFHGYTRWNVRWTFRWWREASGRCAITEVTTRLHTEVQLPELQAASPEQQAAFDRYLRALSDHEQGHVQIGRDAAQAIDQGIRQMPAASDCATLEREANALGHRLLQDHVAREKQYDQSTRHGATQGARLD
;
A
#
# COMPACT_ATOMS: atom_id res chain seq x y z
N MET A 1 -15.94 -2.84 14.18
CA MET A 1 -17.23 -2.13 14.41
C MET A 1 -17.15 -1.31 15.70
N VAL A 2 -17.53 -0.05 15.64
CA VAL A 2 -17.43 0.91 16.74
C VAL A 2 -18.84 1.35 17.16
N ARG A 3 -19.06 1.50 18.46
CA ARG A 3 -20.29 2.07 19.03
C ARG A 3 -19.89 3.31 19.82
N ALA A 4 -20.43 4.45 19.47
CA ALA A 4 -20.24 5.69 20.23
C ALA A 4 -21.47 5.95 21.11
N GLN A 5 -21.24 6.18 22.39
CA GLN A 5 -22.31 6.57 23.32
C GLN A 5 -22.74 8.01 23.05
N PRO A 6 -24.01 8.37 23.34
CA PRO A 6 -24.42 9.78 23.28
C PRO A 6 -23.49 10.66 24.13
N GLY A 7 -22.92 11.70 23.53
CA GLY A 7 -21.98 12.61 24.18
C GLY A 7 -20.53 12.12 24.26
N GLU A 8 -20.25 10.90 23.81
CA GLU A 8 -18.88 10.39 23.73
C GLU A 8 -18.16 10.98 22.49
N SER A 9 -16.88 11.28 22.64
CA SER A 9 -16.03 11.68 21.51
C SER A 9 -15.86 10.52 20.54
N LEU A 10 -16.18 10.71 19.26
CA LEU A 10 -15.96 9.73 18.20
C LEU A 10 -14.48 9.31 18.11
N ARG A 11 -13.57 10.26 18.30
CA ARG A 11 -12.14 9.97 18.31
C ARG A 11 -11.79 8.98 19.41
N ALA A 12 -12.33 9.18 20.63
CA ALA A 12 -12.08 8.28 21.75
C ALA A 12 -12.66 6.88 21.48
N ALA A 13 -13.91 6.80 21.00
CA ALA A 13 -14.59 5.54 20.68
C ALA A 13 -13.82 4.76 19.58
N LEU A 14 -13.42 5.42 18.50
CA LEU A 14 -12.64 4.81 17.42
C LEU A 14 -11.26 4.36 17.90
N HIS A 15 -10.57 5.19 18.70
CA HIS A 15 -9.25 4.86 19.21
C HIS A 15 -9.27 3.67 20.18
N ALA A 16 -10.32 3.56 20.99
CA ALA A 16 -10.51 2.44 21.92
C ALA A 16 -10.81 1.13 21.15
N ALA A 17 -11.58 1.20 20.08
CA ALA A 17 -12.10 0.03 19.36
C ALA A 17 -11.17 -0.47 18.23
N THR A 18 -10.21 0.34 17.76
CA THR A 18 -9.35 -0.07 16.65
C THR A 18 -8.46 -1.26 17.00
N PRO A 19 -8.45 -2.31 16.17
CA PRO A 19 -7.50 -3.41 16.30
C PRO A 19 -6.12 -3.12 15.68
N ILE A 20 -6.01 -1.98 14.96
CA ILE A 20 -4.81 -1.65 14.19
C ILE A 20 -3.78 -1.00 15.10
N ALA A 21 -2.65 -1.70 15.30
CA ALA A 21 -1.51 -1.20 16.07
C ALA A 21 -0.21 -1.48 15.29
N VAL A 22 0.54 -0.43 15.01
CA VAL A 22 1.82 -0.51 14.30
C VAL A 22 2.85 0.34 15.05
N GLY A 23 3.98 -0.27 15.41
CA GLY A 23 5.05 0.44 16.12
C GLY A 23 4.61 1.06 17.44
N GLY A 24 3.66 0.43 18.18
CA GLY A 24 3.12 0.93 19.45
C GLY A 24 2.09 2.05 19.30
N ARG A 25 1.74 2.44 18.08
CA ARG A 25 0.71 3.46 17.77
C ARG A 25 -0.54 2.82 17.21
N ARG A 26 -1.70 3.35 17.58
CA ARG A 26 -3.00 2.92 17.06
C ARG A 26 -3.43 3.81 15.89
N PHE A 27 -3.98 3.17 14.86
CA PHE A 27 -4.51 3.81 13.68
C PHE A 27 -5.96 3.39 13.45
N HIS A 28 -6.75 4.23 12.77
CA HIS A 28 -8.14 3.91 12.47
C HIS A 28 -8.31 3.27 11.09
N GLY A 29 -7.43 3.56 10.14
CA GLY A 29 -7.34 2.94 8.85
C GLY A 29 -5.97 2.29 8.66
N TYR A 30 -5.90 1.33 7.76
CA TYR A 30 -4.65 0.66 7.41
C TYR A 30 -4.73 0.04 6.03
N THR A 31 -3.68 0.25 5.25
CA THR A 31 -3.50 -0.40 3.96
C THR A 31 -2.25 -1.25 3.98
N ARG A 32 -2.36 -2.45 3.47
CA ARG A 32 -1.24 -3.35 3.23
C ARG A 32 -1.25 -3.76 1.77
N TRP A 33 -0.09 -3.76 1.16
CA TRP A 33 0.08 -4.27 -0.19
C TRP A 33 1.37 -5.08 -0.30
N ASN A 34 1.41 -6.01 -1.24
CA ASN A 34 2.60 -6.72 -1.63
C ASN A 34 2.61 -6.96 -3.15
N VAL A 35 3.81 -7.05 -3.70
CA VAL A 35 4.04 -7.33 -5.12
C VAL A 35 4.86 -8.61 -5.24
N ARG A 36 4.40 -9.50 -6.10
CA ARG A 36 5.14 -10.70 -6.49
C ARG A 36 5.36 -10.67 -7.98
N TRP A 37 6.53 -11.13 -8.42
CA TRP A 37 6.85 -11.21 -9.83
C TRP A 37 7.50 -12.54 -10.15
N THR A 38 7.28 -12.99 -11.39
CA THR A 38 7.93 -14.11 -12.05
C THR A 38 8.26 -13.70 -13.46
N PHE A 39 9.25 -14.32 -14.04
CA PHE A 39 9.63 -14.05 -15.42
C PHE A 39 10.15 -15.31 -16.09
N ARG A 40 10.08 -15.32 -17.44
CA ARG A 40 10.66 -16.30 -18.31
C ARG A 40 11.74 -15.67 -19.16
N TRP A 41 12.67 -16.48 -19.61
CA TRP A 41 13.73 -16.05 -20.49
C TRP A 41 13.94 -17.01 -21.64
N TRP A 42 14.59 -16.53 -22.66
CA TRP A 42 15.12 -17.30 -23.77
C TRP A 42 16.65 -17.30 -23.72
N ARG A 43 17.24 -18.48 -23.88
CA ARG A 43 18.70 -18.68 -23.98
C ARG A 43 19.07 -18.90 -25.43
N GLU A 44 19.95 -18.05 -25.95
CA GLU A 44 20.55 -18.22 -27.25
C GLU A 44 21.64 -19.30 -27.25
N ALA A 45 22.04 -19.79 -28.44
CA ALA A 45 23.12 -20.76 -28.58
C ALA A 45 24.46 -20.25 -28.02
N SER A 46 24.70 -18.94 -28.09
CA SER A 46 25.86 -18.26 -27.49
C SER A 46 25.89 -18.27 -25.95
N GLY A 47 24.77 -18.66 -25.31
CA GLY A 47 24.56 -18.56 -23.86
C GLY A 47 23.92 -17.25 -23.42
N ARG A 48 23.83 -16.24 -24.27
CA ARG A 48 23.16 -14.97 -24.02
C ARG A 48 21.68 -15.22 -23.70
N CYS A 49 21.17 -14.52 -22.70
CA CYS A 49 19.85 -14.75 -22.16
C CYS A 49 19.04 -13.45 -22.07
N ALA A 50 17.79 -13.48 -22.51
CA ALA A 50 16.90 -12.32 -22.51
C ALA A 50 15.54 -12.64 -21.87
N ILE A 51 14.93 -11.67 -21.20
CA ILE A 51 13.57 -11.77 -20.69
C ILE A 51 12.59 -11.86 -21.86
N THR A 52 11.67 -12.82 -21.80
CA THR A 52 10.61 -13.01 -22.81
C THR A 52 9.23 -12.73 -22.25
N GLU A 53 9.02 -12.93 -20.95
CA GLU A 53 7.73 -12.73 -20.29
C GLU A 53 7.93 -12.31 -18.85
N VAL A 54 7.11 -11.38 -18.38
CA VAL A 54 7.02 -10.98 -16.98
C VAL A 54 5.58 -11.07 -16.52
N THR A 55 5.36 -11.70 -15.37
CA THR A 55 4.07 -11.72 -14.69
C THR A 55 4.22 -11.08 -13.33
N THR A 56 3.48 -9.99 -13.10
CA THR A 56 3.50 -9.25 -11.83
C THR A 56 2.12 -9.28 -11.21
N ARG A 57 2.06 -9.57 -9.92
CA ARG A 57 0.80 -9.64 -9.15
C ARG A 57 0.88 -8.69 -7.97
N LEU A 58 -0.11 -7.82 -7.85
CA LEU A 58 -0.34 -6.97 -6.70
C LEU A 58 -1.46 -7.56 -5.85
N HIS A 59 -1.22 -7.66 -4.55
CA HIS A 59 -2.26 -7.91 -3.55
C HIS A 59 -2.38 -6.70 -2.64
N THR A 60 -3.61 -6.24 -2.40
CA THR A 60 -3.91 -5.09 -1.53
C THR A 60 -5.00 -5.45 -0.54
N GLU A 61 -4.84 -5.00 0.69
CA GLU A 61 -5.87 -5.06 1.73
C GLU A 61 -6.03 -3.67 2.33
N VAL A 62 -7.27 -3.20 2.43
CA VAL A 62 -7.63 -1.94 3.08
C VAL A 62 -8.58 -2.24 4.22
N GLN A 63 -8.24 -1.77 5.41
CA GLN A 63 -9.09 -1.87 6.59
C GLN A 63 -9.54 -0.48 7.01
N LEU A 64 -10.84 -0.30 7.15
CA LEU A 64 -11.48 0.94 7.55
C LEU A 64 -12.42 0.69 8.73
N PRO A 65 -12.68 1.70 9.58
CA PRO A 65 -13.61 1.56 10.68
C PRO A 65 -15.06 1.58 10.19
N GLU A 66 -15.95 0.94 10.95
CA GLU A 66 -17.40 0.97 10.77
C GLU A 66 -18.06 1.49 12.03
N LEU A 67 -19.01 2.41 11.91
CA LEU A 67 -19.81 2.94 13.01
C LEU A 67 -21.19 2.29 13.01
N GLN A 68 -21.58 1.66 14.13
CA GLN A 68 -22.84 0.95 14.26
C GLN A 68 -23.96 1.73 14.94
N ALA A 69 -23.60 2.55 15.94
CA ALA A 69 -24.57 3.30 16.72
C ALA A 69 -24.01 4.67 17.06
N ALA A 70 -24.74 5.71 16.69
CA ALA A 70 -24.34 7.09 16.89
C ALA A 70 -25.55 8.01 16.77
N SER A 71 -25.43 9.23 17.30
CA SER A 71 -26.40 10.30 16.99
C SER A 71 -26.28 10.72 15.51
N PRO A 72 -27.27 11.39 14.93
CA PRO A 72 -27.16 11.92 13.57
C PRO A 72 -25.94 12.82 13.36
N GLU A 73 -25.57 13.62 14.35
CA GLU A 73 -24.41 14.50 14.31
C GLU A 73 -23.09 13.69 14.31
N GLN A 74 -23.03 12.67 15.17
CA GLN A 74 -21.88 11.75 15.20
C GLN A 74 -21.74 10.99 13.88
N GLN A 75 -22.86 10.52 13.30
CA GLN A 75 -22.85 9.84 12.00
C GLN A 75 -22.35 10.77 10.90
N ALA A 76 -22.83 12.00 10.83
CA ALA A 76 -22.38 12.97 9.82
C ALA A 76 -20.89 13.32 9.96
N ALA A 77 -20.40 13.43 11.19
CA ALA A 77 -18.97 13.65 11.46
C ALA A 77 -18.13 12.42 11.05
N PHE A 78 -18.59 11.22 11.37
CA PHE A 78 -17.95 9.98 10.98
C PHE A 78 -17.87 9.81 9.46
N ASP A 79 -18.95 10.11 8.73
CA ASP A 79 -19.01 9.98 7.28
C ASP A 79 -18.00 10.91 6.57
N ARG A 80 -17.83 12.13 7.08
CA ARG A 80 -16.78 13.05 6.57
C ARG A 80 -15.39 12.52 6.84
N TYR A 81 -15.16 12.07 8.06
CA TYR A 81 -13.89 11.48 8.48
C TYR A 81 -13.55 10.23 7.65
N LEU A 82 -14.50 9.32 7.50
CA LEU A 82 -14.32 8.07 6.77
C LEU A 82 -13.98 8.30 5.30
N ARG A 83 -14.60 9.29 4.65
CA ARG A 83 -14.24 9.66 3.27
C ARG A 83 -12.78 10.09 3.18
N ALA A 84 -12.35 11.02 4.03
CA ALA A 84 -10.98 11.50 4.03
C ALA A 84 -9.97 10.40 4.39
N LEU A 85 -10.31 9.52 5.33
CA LEU A 85 -9.50 8.36 5.69
C LEU A 85 -9.40 7.37 4.52
N SER A 86 -10.52 7.08 3.87
CA SER A 86 -10.55 6.20 2.69
C SER A 86 -9.68 6.76 1.55
N ASP A 87 -9.75 8.06 1.29
CA ASP A 87 -8.92 8.72 0.28
C ASP A 87 -7.43 8.61 0.62
N HIS A 88 -7.07 8.73 1.90
CA HIS A 88 -5.71 8.51 2.36
C HIS A 88 -5.25 7.07 2.09
N GLU A 89 -6.05 6.08 2.47
CA GLU A 89 -5.73 4.67 2.27
C GLU A 89 -5.64 4.32 0.76
N GLN A 90 -6.45 4.93 -0.08
CA GLN A 90 -6.33 4.78 -1.54
C GLN A 90 -5.00 5.34 -2.09
N GLY A 91 -4.41 6.32 -1.43
CA GLY A 91 -3.05 6.77 -1.74
C GLY A 91 -2.00 5.68 -1.54
N HIS A 92 -2.09 4.89 -0.47
CA HIS A 92 -1.25 3.71 -0.25
C HIS A 92 -1.48 2.62 -1.32
N VAL A 93 -2.74 2.36 -1.68
CA VAL A 93 -3.08 1.43 -2.79
C VAL A 93 -2.44 1.88 -4.09
N GLN A 94 -2.45 3.18 -4.39
CA GLN A 94 -1.83 3.73 -5.60
C GLN A 94 -0.31 3.54 -5.60
N ILE A 95 0.35 3.73 -4.46
CA ILE A 95 1.80 3.45 -4.32
C ILE A 95 2.09 1.98 -4.61
N GLY A 96 1.27 1.06 -4.12
CA GLY A 96 1.38 -0.36 -4.44
C GLY A 96 1.21 -0.67 -5.94
N ARG A 97 0.26 -0.02 -6.61
CA ARG A 97 0.07 -0.11 -8.07
C ARG A 97 1.28 0.41 -8.84
N ASP A 98 1.81 1.57 -8.42
CA ASP A 98 3.01 2.16 -9.02
C ASP A 98 4.22 1.23 -8.86
N ALA A 99 4.37 0.58 -7.69
CA ALA A 99 5.41 -0.40 -7.44
C ALA A 99 5.31 -1.61 -8.38
N ALA A 100 4.11 -2.18 -8.52
CA ALA A 100 3.87 -3.32 -9.40
C ALA A 100 4.17 -2.97 -10.86
N GLN A 101 3.73 -1.81 -11.31
CA GLN A 101 3.98 -1.33 -12.67
C GLN A 101 5.48 -1.08 -12.92
N ALA A 102 6.16 -0.45 -11.97
CA ALA A 102 7.60 -0.18 -12.09
C ALA A 102 8.42 -1.48 -12.17
N ILE A 103 8.08 -2.48 -11.36
CA ILE A 103 8.74 -3.79 -11.36
C ILE A 103 8.49 -4.51 -12.69
N ASP A 104 7.23 -4.58 -13.13
CA ASP A 104 6.85 -5.23 -14.39
C ASP A 104 7.61 -4.62 -15.58
N GLN A 105 7.52 -3.31 -15.73
CA GLN A 105 8.19 -2.60 -16.82
C GLN A 105 9.71 -2.64 -16.72
N GLY A 106 10.24 -2.48 -15.52
CA GLY A 106 11.69 -2.49 -15.28
C GLY A 106 12.31 -3.82 -15.67
N ILE A 107 11.73 -4.94 -15.26
CA ILE A 107 12.24 -6.28 -15.61
C ILE A 107 12.01 -6.55 -17.10
N ARG A 108 10.86 -6.19 -17.66
CA ARG A 108 10.52 -6.39 -19.07
C ARG A 108 11.49 -5.66 -20.01
N GLN A 109 11.97 -4.50 -19.60
CA GLN A 109 12.88 -3.66 -20.39
C GLN A 109 14.38 -3.95 -20.17
N MET A 110 14.71 -4.92 -19.34
CA MET A 110 16.11 -5.28 -19.10
C MET A 110 16.79 -5.74 -20.38
N PRO A 111 18.06 -5.30 -20.61
CA PRO A 111 18.86 -5.82 -21.71
C PRO A 111 19.19 -7.30 -21.48
N ALA A 112 19.49 -8.01 -22.56
CA ALA A 112 19.98 -9.38 -22.45
C ALA A 112 21.30 -9.43 -21.67
N ALA A 113 21.48 -10.47 -20.87
CA ALA A 113 22.69 -10.72 -20.12
C ALA A 113 23.57 -11.78 -20.83
N SER A 114 24.82 -11.90 -20.40
CA SER A 114 25.78 -12.87 -20.93
C SER A 114 25.38 -14.32 -20.68
N ASP A 115 24.64 -14.58 -19.61
CA ASP A 115 24.09 -15.87 -19.23
C ASP A 115 22.79 -15.72 -18.44
N CYS A 116 22.02 -16.81 -18.30
CA CYS A 116 20.72 -16.79 -17.64
C CYS A 116 20.82 -16.64 -16.12
N ALA A 117 21.86 -17.14 -15.48
CA ALA A 117 22.06 -16.98 -14.04
C ALA A 117 22.28 -15.50 -13.66
N THR A 118 23.06 -14.78 -14.44
CA THR A 118 23.27 -13.34 -14.31
C THR A 118 21.98 -12.58 -14.54
N LEU A 119 21.22 -12.90 -15.59
CA LEU A 119 19.94 -12.28 -15.89
C LEU A 119 18.96 -12.43 -14.72
N GLU A 120 18.81 -13.64 -14.20
CA GLU A 120 17.90 -13.94 -13.08
C GLU A 120 18.26 -13.14 -11.83
N ARG A 121 19.53 -13.11 -11.48
CA ARG A 121 20.04 -12.37 -10.32
C ARG A 121 19.79 -10.87 -10.47
N GLU A 122 20.10 -10.30 -11.62
CA GLU A 122 19.94 -8.87 -11.90
C GLU A 122 18.46 -8.47 -11.97
N ALA A 123 17.60 -9.29 -12.56
CA ALA A 123 16.15 -9.05 -12.61
C ALA A 123 15.53 -9.03 -11.21
N ASN A 124 15.87 -9.99 -10.36
CA ASN A 124 15.39 -10.02 -8.98
C ASN A 124 15.95 -8.86 -8.15
N ALA A 125 17.22 -8.50 -8.33
CA ALA A 125 17.84 -7.34 -7.67
C ALA A 125 17.12 -6.02 -8.06
N LEU A 126 16.79 -5.86 -9.34
CA LEU A 126 16.00 -4.71 -9.81
C LEU A 126 14.62 -4.68 -9.18
N GLY A 127 13.92 -5.81 -9.18
CA GLY A 127 12.59 -5.93 -8.55
C GLY A 127 12.60 -5.55 -7.07
N HIS A 128 13.56 -6.06 -6.31
CA HIS A 128 13.71 -5.74 -4.88
C HIS A 128 14.07 -4.27 -4.65
N ARG A 129 14.94 -3.68 -5.45
CA ARG A 129 15.29 -2.25 -5.34
C ARG A 129 14.06 -1.37 -5.57
N LEU A 130 13.32 -1.61 -6.65
CA LEU A 130 12.09 -0.87 -6.96
C LEU A 130 11.02 -1.03 -5.89
N LEU A 131 10.91 -2.22 -5.30
CA LEU A 131 10.02 -2.48 -4.17
C LEU A 131 10.40 -1.61 -2.97
N GLN A 132 11.69 -1.56 -2.60
CA GLN A 132 12.18 -0.77 -1.47
C GLN A 132 12.00 0.74 -1.69
N ASP A 133 12.18 1.22 -2.91
CA ASP A 133 11.93 2.63 -3.27
C ASP A 133 10.47 3.02 -3.00
N HIS A 134 9.52 2.15 -3.34
CA HIS A 134 8.10 2.40 -3.09
C HIS A 134 7.70 2.22 -1.63
N VAL A 135 8.34 1.33 -0.88
CA VAL A 135 8.16 1.24 0.58
C VAL A 135 8.65 2.53 1.26
N ALA A 136 9.77 3.09 0.81
CA ALA A 136 10.25 4.39 1.30
C ALA A 136 9.28 5.54 0.96
N ARG A 137 8.72 5.54 -0.25
CA ARG A 137 7.70 6.50 -0.69
C ARG A 137 6.43 6.41 0.16
N GLU A 138 6.01 5.22 0.54
CA GLU A 138 4.86 4.99 1.41
C GLU A 138 5.05 5.65 2.79
N LYS A 139 6.22 5.47 3.40
CA LYS A 139 6.56 6.13 4.66
C LYS A 139 6.56 7.65 4.54
N GLN A 140 7.11 8.17 3.44
CA GLN A 140 7.11 9.61 3.16
C GLN A 140 5.68 10.16 2.97
N TYR A 141 4.81 9.40 2.33
CA TYR A 141 3.40 9.74 2.17
C TYR A 141 2.69 9.88 3.52
N ASP A 142 2.87 8.93 4.43
CA ASP A 142 2.34 9.00 5.79
C ASP A 142 2.87 10.20 6.56
N GLN A 143 4.17 10.48 6.46
CA GLN A 143 4.79 11.63 7.13
C GLN A 143 4.24 12.96 6.59
N SER A 144 4.18 13.13 5.28
CA SER A 144 3.73 14.38 4.64
C SER A 144 2.25 14.66 4.85
N THR A 145 1.42 13.60 4.88
CA THR A 145 -0.02 13.72 5.13
C THR A 145 -0.40 13.66 6.61
N ARG A 146 0.57 13.40 7.50
CA ARG A 146 0.32 13.13 8.93
C ARG A 146 -0.75 12.04 9.11
N HIS A 147 -0.57 10.92 8.40
CA HIS A 147 -1.52 9.81 8.37
C HIS A 147 -2.94 10.26 7.96
N GLY A 148 -3.04 11.06 6.92
CA GLY A 148 -4.29 11.56 6.36
C GLY A 148 -4.85 12.84 7.02
N ALA A 149 -4.26 13.30 8.12
CA ALA A 149 -4.77 14.48 8.81
C ALA A 149 -4.75 15.75 7.94
N THR A 150 -3.76 15.93 7.07
CA THR A 150 -3.70 17.06 6.12
C THR A 150 -4.72 16.92 4.99
N GLN A 151 -5.28 15.74 4.78
CA GLN A 151 -6.30 15.43 3.79
C GLN A 151 -7.73 15.50 4.36
N GLY A 152 -7.87 15.89 5.62
CA GLY A 152 -9.16 16.01 6.29
C GLY A 152 -9.54 14.82 7.18
N ALA A 153 -8.71 13.79 7.30
CA ALA A 153 -8.94 12.67 8.21
C ALA A 153 -8.66 13.09 9.67
N ARG A 154 -9.55 13.95 10.19
CA ARG A 154 -9.52 14.48 11.55
C ARG A 154 -10.88 14.31 12.22
N LEU A 155 -10.85 13.97 13.49
CA LEU A 155 -11.98 14.02 14.41
C LEU A 155 -11.63 14.95 15.56
N ASP A 156 -12.56 15.83 15.87
CA ASP A 156 -12.47 16.75 17.01
C ASP A 156 -12.71 15.99 18.32
#